data_559363299417e07216677e368a74734c
#
_entry.id   559363299417e07216677e368a74734c
#
_cell.length_a   1.000
_cell.length_b   1.000
_cell.length_c   1.000
_cell.angle_alpha   90.00
_cell.angle_beta   90.00
_cell.angle_gamma   90.00
#
_symmetry.space_group_name_H-M   'P 1'
#
loop_
_entity.id
_entity.type
_entity.pdbx_description
1 polymer ?
#
loop_
_entity_poly.entity_id
_entity_poly.type
_entity_poly.pdbx_seq_one_letter_code
_entity_poly.pdbx_strand_id
1 'polypeptide(L)'
;MAEVKQNGIVVNPSSGSGDTTLQVKAEVANRGNRVAQSATFEVEGTGVAEKKQFVANHLPAAEFIRFDNTNPAVDKDGGTITLTGVSNTTKITFSKGTGDIIGADVAAIKFTANGAEATSGVAIAGDPGAKAKYNFSLTLSAAANETIEARTQQIIAIANGGQKATATLNQTAGDPFIEVAPTSVDVPQDGSAVQVTVDTNTTFTVTPKA
;
A
#
# COMPACT_ATOMS: atom_id res chain seq x y z
N MET A 1 30.92 -0.87 -32.63
CA MET A 1 30.28 0.26 -33.33
C MET A 1 30.08 1.37 -32.33
N ALA A 2 30.30 2.63 -32.73
CA ALA A 2 30.12 3.76 -31.83
C ALA A 2 28.61 3.99 -31.54
N GLU A 3 28.31 4.42 -30.33
CA GLU A 3 26.96 4.82 -29.89
C GLU A 3 26.90 6.32 -29.66
N VAL A 4 25.75 6.93 -29.90
CA VAL A 4 25.43 8.29 -29.45
C VAL A 4 24.33 8.24 -28.42
N LYS A 5 24.41 9.09 -27.38
CA LYS A 5 23.48 9.12 -26.26
C LYS A 5 22.99 10.53 -25.99
N GLN A 6 21.69 10.66 -25.73
CA GLN A 6 21.06 11.90 -25.29
C GLN A 6 19.86 11.57 -24.39
N ASN A 7 19.74 12.20 -23.24
CA ASN A 7 18.63 12.04 -22.30
C ASN A 7 18.29 10.58 -21.96
N GLY A 8 19.32 9.71 -21.81
CA GLY A 8 19.14 8.29 -21.50
C GLY A 8 18.64 7.45 -22.68
N ILE A 9 18.58 8.00 -23.90
CA ILE A 9 18.28 7.28 -25.14
C ILE A 9 19.57 7.07 -25.90
N VAL A 10 19.77 5.87 -26.39
CA VAL A 10 20.97 5.40 -27.10
C VAL A 10 20.60 5.06 -28.52
N VAL A 11 21.42 5.55 -29.47
CA VAL A 11 21.33 5.19 -30.88
C VAL A 11 22.60 4.48 -31.32
N ASN A 12 22.49 3.34 -31.99
CA ASN A 12 23.61 2.53 -32.46
C ASN A 12 23.25 1.92 -33.85
N PRO A 13 24.18 2.01 -34.84
CA PRO A 13 25.43 2.74 -34.85
C PRO A 13 25.22 4.25 -34.92
N SER A 14 26.20 5.05 -34.48
CA SER A 14 26.20 6.52 -34.61
C SER A 14 26.75 7.01 -35.95
N SER A 15 27.25 6.13 -36.80
CA SER A 15 27.76 6.42 -38.13
C SER A 15 27.67 5.18 -39.04
N GLY A 16 27.54 5.40 -40.32
CA GLY A 16 27.45 4.33 -41.30
C GLY A 16 27.67 4.86 -42.72
N SER A 17 27.62 3.97 -43.72
CA SER A 17 27.63 4.28 -45.14
C SER A 17 26.59 3.43 -45.84
N GLY A 18 25.88 4.01 -46.82
CA GLY A 18 24.78 3.36 -47.49
C GLY A 18 23.54 3.18 -46.59
N ASP A 19 22.60 2.33 -46.95
CA ASP A 19 21.39 2.07 -46.20
C ASP A 19 21.74 1.36 -44.87
N THR A 20 21.42 1.98 -43.76
CA THR A 20 21.73 1.51 -42.43
C THR A 20 20.53 1.61 -41.50
N THR A 21 20.22 0.54 -40.77
CA THR A 21 19.19 0.53 -39.72
C THR A 21 19.79 0.95 -38.38
N LEU A 22 19.25 2.01 -37.80
CA LEU A 22 19.62 2.44 -36.45
C LEU A 22 18.80 1.71 -35.39
N GLN A 23 19.47 1.16 -34.38
CA GLN A 23 18.82 0.64 -33.18
C GLN A 23 18.69 1.76 -32.17
N VAL A 24 17.44 2.09 -31.77
CA VAL A 24 17.13 3.12 -30.78
C VAL A 24 16.57 2.45 -29.53
N LYS A 25 17.21 2.66 -28.38
CA LYS A 25 16.79 2.05 -27.10
C LYS A 25 16.98 3.03 -25.95
N ALA A 26 16.26 2.82 -24.87
CA ALA A 26 16.57 3.47 -23.61
C ALA A 26 17.80 2.80 -22.96
N GLU A 27 18.68 3.58 -22.36
CA GLU A 27 19.85 3.08 -21.61
C GLU A 27 19.42 2.25 -20.40
N VAL A 28 18.34 2.67 -19.73
CA VAL A 28 17.75 2.00 -18.58
C VAL A 28 16.25 1.93 -18.76
N ALA A 29 15.64 0.79 -18.43
CA ALA A 29 14.20 0.65 -18.44
C ALA A 29 13.51 1.67 -17.50
N ASN A 30 12.40 2.23 -17.94
CA ASN A 30 11.60 3.11 -17.11
C ASN A 30 10.94 2.31 -15.96
N ARG A 31 11.36 2.56 -14.71
CA ARG A 31 10.90 1.84 -13.53
C ARG A 31 10.00 2.67 -12.61
N GLY A 32 9.34 3.69 -13.16
CA GLY A 32 8.41 4.46 -12.37
C GLY A 32 8.15 5.89 -12.86
N ASN A 33 8.93 6.44 -13.77
CA ASN A 33 8.69 7.78 -14.30
C ASN A 33 7.37 7.83 -15.05
N ARG A 34 6.45 8.70 -14.64
CA ARG A 34 5.21 8.99 -15.36
C ARG A 34 5.37 10.09 -16.41
N VAL A 35 6.56 10.69 -16.50
CA VAL A 35 6.91 11.69 -17.52
C VAL A 35 7.74 11.02 -18.60
N ALA A 36 7.32 11.18 -19.86
CA ALA A 36 8.09 10.72 -21.00
C ALA A 36 9.42 11.48 -21.07
N GLN A 37 10.47 10.78 -21.49
CA GLN A 37 11.77 11.39 -21.84
C GLN A 37 11.91 11.40 -23.35
N SER A 38 12.38 12.53 -23.91
CA SER A 38 12.57 12.67 -25.36
C SER A 38 13.99 13.10 -25.66
N ALA A 39 14.51 12.61 -26.78
CA ALA A 39 15.76 13.06 -27.36
C ALA A 39 15.56 13.29 -28.86
N THR A 40 16.15 14.37 -29.37
CA THR A 40 16.17 14.65 -30.81
C THR A 40 17.58 14.37 -31.34
N PHE A 41 17.68 13.51 -32.32
CA PHE A 41 18.93 13.17 -32.99
C PHE A 41 18.95 13.76 -34.38
N GLU A 42 20.12 14.28 -34.76
CA GLU A 42 20.37 14.87 -36.06
C GLU A 42 21.23 13.90 -36.89
N VAL A 43 20.91 13.74 -38.14
CA VAL A 43 21.64 12.91 -39.10
C VAL A 43 22.16 13.82 -40.22
N GLU A 44 23.46 13.81 -40.39
CA GLU A 44 24.16 14.59 -41.40
C GLU A 44 24.78 13.65 -42.46
N GLY A 45 24.67 14.01 -43.70
CA GLY A 45 25.31 13.30 -44.83
C GLY A 45 26.44 14.12 -45.44
N THR A 46 27.56 13.50 -45.80
CA THR A 46 28.66 14.18 -46.49
C THR A 46 28.16 14.69 -47.85
N GLY A 47 28.31 16.00 -48.08
CA GLY A 47 27.84 16.65 -49.34
C GLY A 47 26.34 16.94 -49.37
N VAL A 48 25.60 16.67 -48.32
CA VAL A 48 24.18 16.99 -48.15
C VAL A 48 24.03 18.27 -47.35
N ALA A 49 23.44 19.31 -47.90
CA ALA A 49 23.31 20.61 -47.25
C ALA A 49 22.30 20.59 -46.07
N GLU A 50 21.26 19.75 -46.16
CA GLU A 50 20.22 19.66 -45.15
C GLU A 50 20.45 18.50 -44.21
N LYS A 51 20.46 18.79 -42.91
CA LYS A 51 20.41 17.77 -41.86
C LYS A 51 19.00 17.28 -41.67
N LYS A 52 18.84 16.00 -41.37
CA LYS A 52 17.55 15.39 -41.05
C LYS A 52 17.52 15.05 -39.56
N GLN A 53 16.33 15.09 -38.96
CA GLN A 53 16.15 14.84 -37.54
C GLN A 53 15.09 13.76 -37.32
N PHE A 54 15.25 13.01 -36.22
CA PHE A 54 14.20 12.18 -35.68
C PHE A 54 14.14 12.35 -34.16
N VAL A 55 12.93 12.17 -33.61
CA VAL A 55 12.67 12.24 -32.20
C VAL A 55 12.46 10.82 -31.67
N ALA A 56 13.18 10.47 -30.63
CA ALA A 56 13.00 9.23 -29.89
C ALA A 56 12.34 9.53 -28.54
N ASN A 57 11.29 8.79 -28.22
CA ASN A 57 10.55 8.94 -26.98
C ASN A 57 10.64 7.68 -26.13
N HIS A 58 11.21 7.80 -24.92
CA HIS A 58 11.10 6.78 -23.90
C HIS A 58 9.76 6.97 -23.17
N LEU A 59 8.84 6.04 -23.36
CA LEU A 59 7.47 6.14 -22.89
C LEU A 59 7.39 6.18 -21.35
N PRO A 60 6.39 6.87 -20.79
CA PRO A 60 6.18 6.91 -19.35
C PRO A 60 5.83 5.52 -18.80
N ALA A 61 6.20 5.27 -17.55
CA ALA A 61 5.74 4.09 -16.82
C ALA A 61 4.24 4.19 -16.53
N ALA A 62 3.56 3.06 -16.54
CA ALA A 62 2.19 2.97 -16.05
C ALA A 62 2.11 3.31 -14.57
N GLU A 63 0.99 3.85 -14.14
CA GLU A 63 0.70 4.08 -12.73
C GLU A 63 0.57 2.75 -11.98
N PHE A 64 1.11 2.66 -10.77
CA PHE A 64 1.01 1.47 -9.94
C PHE A 64 0.99 1.81 -8.45
N ILE A 65 0.49 0.87 -7.65
CA ILE A 65 0.55 0.88 -6.19
C ILE A 65 0.69 -0.54 -5.68
N ARG A 66 1.47 -0.75 -4.61
CA ARG A 66 1.59 -2.03 -3.93
C ARG A 66 1.96 -1.83 -2.46
N PHE A 67 1.52 -2.74 -1.60
CA PHE A 67 2.05 -2.89 -0.25
C PHE A 67 3.31 -3.77 -0.27
N ASP A 68 4.23 -3.53 0.65
CA ASP A 68 5.43 -4.37 0.84
C ASP A 68 5.07 -5.67 1.55
N ASN A 69 4.15 -5.62 2.52
CA ASN A 69 3.57 -6.79 3.18
C ASN A 69 2.05 -6.80 2.96
N THR A 70 1.55 -7.86 2.33
CA THR A 70 0.11 -8.02 2.04
C THR A 70 -0.65 -8.78 3.12
N ASN A 71 0.05 -9.38 4.12
CA ASN A 71 -0.56 -10.17 5.18
C ASN A 71 0.09 -9.86 6.55
N PRO A 72 0.05 -8.61 7.04
CA PRO A 72 0.62 -8.26 8.32
C PRO A 72 -0.14 -8.93 9.46
N ALA A 73 0.62 -9.45 10.44
CA ALA A 73 0.07 -9.96 11.67
C ALA A 73 -0.24 -8.81 12.63
N VAL A 74 -1.30 -8.98 13.41
CA VAL A 74 -1.73 -8.07 14.48
C VAL A 74 -1.86 -8.88 15.76
N ASP A 75 -1.28 -8.39 16.85
CA ASP A 75 -1.40 -9.03 18.15
C ASP A 75 -2.86 -8.98 18.66
N LYS A 76 -3.24 -9.94 19.51
CA LYS A 76 -4.54 -9.96 20.17
C LYS A 76 -4.83 -8.69 20.97
N ASP A 77 -3.79 -8.09 21.56
CA ASP A 77 -3.93 -6.88 22.36
C ASP A 77 -4.08 -5.61 21.49
N GLY A 78 -4.03 -5.76 20.17
CA GLY A 78 -4.13 -4.66 19.22
C GLY A 78 -2.85 -3.85 19.15
N GLY A 79 -3.00 -2.52 19.03
CA GLY A 79 -1.88 -1.58 19.00
C GLY A 79 -1.65 -0.93 17.64
N THR A 80 -0.46 -0.39 17.45
CA THR A 80 -0.10 0.35 16.23
C THR A 80 0.40 -0.58 15.14
N ILE A 81 -0.18 -0.42 13.94
CA ILE A 81 0.18 -1.17 12.73
C ILE A 81 0.71 -0.17 11.70
N THR A 82 1.88 -0.46 11.13
CA THR A 82 2.44 0.34 10.03
C THR A 82 2.42 -0.47 8.75
N LEU A 83 1.70 0.02 7.74
CA LEU A 83 1.67 -0.53 6.39
C LEU A 83 2.55 0.33 5.49
N THR A 84 3.59 -0.27 4.91
CA THR A 84 4.46 0.38 3.94
C THR A 84 4.20 -0.12 2.54
N GLY A 85 4.58 0.68 1.56
CA GLY A 85 4.43 0.31 0.17
C GLY A 85 5.11 1.27 -0.79
N VAL A 86 4.97 1.00 -2.07
CA VAL A 86 5.59 1.75 -3.16
C VAL A 86 4.54 2.13 -4.20
N SER A 87 4.62 3.36 -4.69
CA SER A 87 3.74 3.87 -5.76
C SER A 87 4.46 4.92 -6.60
N ASN A 88 3.90 5.24 -7.77
CA ASN A 88 4.24 6.41 -8.57
C ASN A 88 3.01 7.29 -8.85
N THR A 89 1.89 7.07 -8.15
CA THR A 89 0.64 7.80 -8.36
C THR A 89 0.67 9.23 -7.82
N THR A 90 -0.17 10.10 -8.35
CA THR A 90 -0.36 11.48 -7.86
C THR A 90 -1.20 11.56 -6.58
N LYS A 91 -1.96 10.49 -6.29
CA LYS A 91 -2.92 10.45 -5.18
C LYS A 91 -3.12 9.01 -4.73
N ILE A 92 -3.10 8.79 -3.42
CA ILE A 92 -3.48 7.50 -2.83
C ILE A 92 -4.77 7.71 -2.04
N THR A 93 -5.77 6.87 -2.30
CA THR A 93 -6.98 6.81 -1.50
C THR A 93 -6.99 5.50 -0.73
N PHE A 94 -7.11 5.56 0.59
CA PHE A 94 -7.26 4.37 1.43
C PHE A 94 -8.73 4.11 1.72
N SER A 95 -9.10 2.84 1.79
CA SER A 95 -10.42 2.38 2.22
C SER A 95 -10.31 1.08 3.01
N LYS A 96 -11.29 0.85 3.88
CA LYS A 96 -11.47 -0.46 4.54
C LYS A 96 -12.24 -1.38 3.59
N GLY A 97 -11.76 -2.62 3.48
CA GLY A 97 -12.53 -3.71 2.90
C GLY A 97 -13.25 -4.50 4.00
N THR A 98 -13.41 -5.80 3.80
CA THR A 98 -14.05 -6.70 4.75
C THR A 98 -13.29 -6.76 6.08
N GLY A 99 -14.02 -6.81 7.21
CA GLY A 99 -13.48 -6.95 8.57
C GLY A 99 -13.67 -5.71 9.43
N ASP A 100 -13.29 -5.79 10.72
CA ASP A 100 -13.58 -4.80 11.74
C ASP A 100 -12.44 -4.56 12.77
N ILE A 101 -11.19 -4.87 12.42
CA ILE A 101 -10.03 -4.68 13.31
C ILE A 101 -9.76 -3.19 13.55
N ILE A 102 -9.89 -2.36 12.51
CA ILE A 102 -9.64 -0.92 12.57
C ILE A 102 -10.97 -0.18 12.70
N GLY A 103 -11.24 0.39 13.86
CA GLY A 103 -12.46 1.15 14.12
C GLY A 103 -12.51 2.50 13.40
N ALA A 104 -11.37 3.18 13.26
CA ALA A 104 -11.30 4.52 12.68
C ALA A 104 -11.62 4.54 11.17
N ASP A 105 -12.17 5.65 10.69
CA ASP A 105 -12.32 5.91 9.26
C ASP A 105 -10.93 6.16 8.64
N VAL A 106 -10.65 5.49 7.52
CA VAL A 106 -9.39 5.64 6.79
C VAL A 106 -9.52 6.55 5.56
N ALA A 107 -10.72 7.03 5.24
CA ALA A 107 -10.96 7.82 4.02
C ALA A 107 -10.20 9.15 4.00
N ALA A 108 -10.00 9.79 5.16
CA ALA A 108 -9.25 11.03 5.31
C ALA A 108 -7.97 10.87 6.15
N ILE A 109 -7.48 9.64 6.31
CA ILE A 109 -6.33 9.36 7.16
C ILE A 109 -5.05 10.01 6.62
N LYS A 110 -4.18 10.43 7.54
CA LYS A 110 -2.84 10.91 7.22
C LYS A 110 -1.90 9.73 6.97
N PHE A 111 -1.00 9.90 6.02
CA PHE A 111 0.07 8.95 5.71
C PHE A 111 1.31 9.74 5.27
N THR A 112 2.44 9.07 5.09
CA THR A 112 3.63 9.70 4.51
C THR A 112 3.84 9.22 3.08
N ALA A 113 4.19 10.14 2.19
CA ALA A 113 4.60 9.87 0.82
C ALA A 113 5.98 10.48 0.60
N ASN A 114 6.97 9.65 0.30
CA ASN A 114 8.37 10.07 0.17
C ASN A 114 8.88 10.88 1.40
N GLY A 115 8.47 10.47 2.61
CA GLY A 115 8.82 11.12 3.87
C GLY A 115 8.03 12.40 4.22
N ALA A 116 7.18 12.91 3.34
CA ALA A 116 6.31 14.06 3.59
C ALA A 116 4.88 13.65 3.95
N GLU A 117 4.21 14.43 4.80
CA GLU A 117 2.81 14.18 5.15
C GLU A 117 1.90 14.37 3.93
N ALA A 118 0.98 13.43 3.77
CA ALA A 118 -0.08 13.43 2.77
C ALA A 118 -1.42 13.02 3.41
N THR A 119 -2.52 13.27 2.71
CA THR A 119 -3.86 12.90 3.15
C THR A 119 -4.50 11.97 2.13
N SER A 120 -5.14 10.89 2.59
CA SER A 120 -5.91 9.97 1.75
C SER A 120 -6.93 10.73 0.90
N GLY A 121 -7.00 10.38 -0.39
CA GLY A 121 -7.92 11.01 -1.34
C GLY A 121 -7.51 12.41 -1.85
N VAL A 122 -6.43 13.00 -1.34
CA VAL A 122 -5.92 14.31 -1.75
C VAL A 122 -4.67 14.15 -2.62
N ALA A 123 -4.48 15.03 -3.59
CA ALA A 123 -3.28 15.04 -4.43
C ALA A 123 -2.03 15.25 -3.57
N ILE A 124 -0.99 14.44 -3.80
CA ILE A 124 0.27 14.50 -3.08
C ILE A 124 1.05 15.73 -3.56
N ALA A 125 1.45 16.59 -2.63
CA ALA A 125 2.17 17.80 -2.96
C ALA A 125 3.51 17.51 -3.65
N GLY A 126 3.82 18.26 -4.70
CA GLY A 126 5.05 18.09 -5.48
C GLY A 126 5.12 16.82 -6.31
N ASP A 127 4.07 16.02 -6.37
CA ASP A 127 3.95 14.77 -7.14
C ASP A 127 5.26 13.93 -7.15
N PRO A 128 5.61 13.27 -6.03
CA PRO A 128 6.89 12.56 -5.89
C PRO A 128 7.04 11.38 -6.87
N GLY A 129 5.94 10.94 -7.48
CA GLY A 129 5.92 9.88 -8.48
C GLY A 129 6.06 10.34 -9.94
N ALA A 130 6.15 11.66 -10.22
CA ALA A 130 6.26 12.15 -11.60
C ALA A 130 7.51 11.64 -12.31
N LYS A 131 8.66 11.66 -11.62
CA LYS A 131 9.97 11.26 -12.18
C LYS A 131 10.53 9.96 -11.61
N ALA A 132 9.90 9.38 -10.61
CA ALA A 132 10.34 8.12 -9.99
C ALA A 132 9.21 7.52 -9.13
N LYS A 133 9.35 6.24 -8.80
CA LYS A 133 8.55 5.64 -7.73
C LYS A 133 8.96 6.23 -6.37
N TYR A 134 8.04 6.24 -5.41
CA TYR A 134 8.26 6.67 -4.03
C TYR A 134 7.68 5.66 -3.04
N ASN A 135 8.17 5.69 -1.81
CA ASN A 135 7.63 4.91 -0.71
C ASN A 135 6.49 5.67 -0.03
N PHE A 136 5.49 4.93 0.44
CA PHE A 136 4.47 5.47 1.33
C PHE A 136 4.41 4.64 2.62
N SER A 137 3.92 5.26 3.69
CA SER A 137 3.70 4.60 4.98
C SER A 137 2.41 5.10 5.61
N LEU A 138 1.55 4.16 5.99
CA LEU A 138 0.27 4.37 6.66
C LEU A 138 0.32 3.75 8.05
N THR A 139 0.00 4.54 9.08
CA THR A 139 -0.09 4.07 10.47
C THR A 139 -1.56 3.96 10.88
N LEU A 140 -1.94 2.80 11.40
CA LEU A 140 -3.27 2.45 11.86
C LEU A 140 -3.23 2.02 13.32
N SER A 141 -4.35 2.11 14.02
CA SER A 141 -4.51 1.58 15.38
C SER A 141 -5.57 0.48 15.38
N ALA A 142 -5.20 -0.70 15.84
CA ALA A 142 -6.10 -1.83 16.04
C ALA A 142 -6.56 -1.88 17.49
N ALA A 143 -7.84 -2.18 17.72
CA ALA A 143 -8.38 -2.51 19.01
C ALA A 143 -7.97 -3.94 19.41
N ALA A 144 -7.99 -4.23 20.73
CA ALA A 144 -7.82 -5.58 21.24
C ALA A 144 -8.90 -6.52 20.68
N ASN A 145 -8.55 -7.78 20.48
CA ASN A 145 -9.51 -8.83 20.15
C ASN A 145 -9.94 -9.55 21.43
N GLU A 146 -11.10 -9.20 21.91
CA GLU A 146 -11.68 -9.80 23.14
C GLU A 146 -12.43 -11.11 22.85
N THR A 147 -12.47 -11.55 21.59
CA THR A 147 -13.11 -12.80 21.18
C THR A 147 -12.11 -13.94 21.08
N ILE A 148 -12.56 -15.17 21.28
CA ILE A 148 -11.75 -16.38 21.15
C ILE A 148 -11.48 -16.80 19.68
N GLU A 149 -11.87 -15.96 18.73
CA GLU A 149 -11.68 -16.22 17.30
C GLU A 149 -10.72 -15.20 16.68
N ALA A 150 -9.87 -15.66 15.78
CA ALA A 150 -9.02 -14.77 14.99
C ALA A 150 -9.85 -13.91 14.05
N ARG A 151 -9.43 -12.65 13.83
CA ARG A 151 -10.11 -11.70 12.94
C ARG A 151 -9.22 -11.30 11.79
N THR A 152 -9.84 -10.90 10.69
CA THR A 152 -9.12 -10.33 9.55
C THR A 152 -9.77 -9.03 9.12
N GLN A 153 -8.99 -8.11 8.54
CA GLN A 153 -9.52 -6.92 7.88
C GLN A 153 -8.68 -6.53 6.68
N GLN A 154 -9.31 -6.15 5.59
CA GLN A 154 -8.65 -5.63 4.42
C GLN A 154 -8.47 -4.12 4.51
N ILE A 155 -7.27 -3.67 4.15
CA ILE A 155 -6.94 -2.26 3.86
C ILE A 155 -6.60 -2.18 2.37
N ILE A 156 -7.31 -1.31 1.67
CA ILE A 156 -7.18 -1.15 0.22
C ILE A 156 -6.58 0.21 -0.06
N ALA A 157 -5.49 0.24 -0.79
CA ALA A 157 -4.87 1.45 -1.32
C ALA A 157 -5.19 1.56 -2.82
N ILE A 158 -5.70 2.71 -3.25
CA ILE A 158 -6.16 2.96 -4.61
C ILE A 158 -5.35 4.12 -5.19
N ALA A 159 -4.66 3.88 -6.30
CA ALA A 159 -3.97 4.89 -7.08
C ALA A 159 -4.95 5.80 -7.82
N ASN A 160 -4.51 6.98 -8.25
CA ASN A 160 -5.37 7.92 -8.97
C ASN A 160 -5.95 7.33 -10.27
N GLY A 161 -5.21 6.49 -10.97
CA GLY A 161 -5.65 5.76 -12.15
C GLY A 161 -6.52 4.52 -11.87
N GLY A 162 -6.90 4.28 -10.60
CA GLY A 162 -7.80 3.20 -10.21
C GLY A 162 -7.12 1.85 -9.93
N GLN A 163 -5.80 1.73 -10.07
CA GLN A 163 -5.05 0.53 -9.67
C GLN A 163 -5.17 0.33 -8.16
N LYS A 164 -5.33 -0.92 -7.72
CA LYS A 164 -5.56 -1.27 -6.33
C LYS A 164 -4.48 -2.19 -5.79
N ALA A 165 -4.14 -1.99 -4.51
CA ALA A 165 -3.38 -2.92 -3.70
C ALA A 165 -4.15 -3.20 -2.41
N THR A 166 -4.11 -4.45 -1.93
CA THR A 166 -4.80 -4.87 -0.72
C THR A 166 -3.80 -5.48 0.26
N ALA A 167 -3.87 -5.07 1.52
CA ALA A 167 -3.23 -5.73 2.64
C ALA A 167 -4.32 -6.31 3.54
N THR A 168 -4.18 -7.57 3.96
CA THR A 168 -5.09 -8.25 4.88
C THR A 168 -4.43 -8.34 6.24
N LEU A 169 -4.93 -7.56 7.19
CA LEU A 169 -4.54 -7.63 8.59
C LEU A 169 -5.05 -8.95 9.17
N ASN A 170 -4.23 -9.65 9.92
CA ASN A 170 -4.57 -10.93 10.55
C ASN A 170 -4.34 -10.79 12.06
N GLN A 171 -5.41 -10.62 12.82
CA GLN A 171 -5.34 -10.49 14.28
C GLN A 171 -5.60 -11.83 14.95
N THR A 172 -4.72 -12.20 15.88
CA THR A 172 -4.86 -13.42 16.67
C THR A 172 -6.08 -13.35 17.60
N ALA A 173 -6.61 -14.52 17.97
CA ALA A 173 -7.68 -14.66 18.94
C ALA A 173 -7.28 -14.10 20.31
N GLY A 174 -8.23 -13.52 21.03
CA GLY A 174 -8.09 -13.16 22.44
C GLY A 174 -8.05 -14.39 23.34
N ASP A 175 -7.63 -14.19 24.58
CA ASP A 175 -7.60 -15.27 25.56
C ASP A 175 -9.02 -15.59 26.03
N PRO A 176 -9.37 -16.87 26.28
CA PRO A 176 -10.61 -17.21 26.91
C PRO A 176 -10.59 -16.75 28.40
N PHE A 177 -11.69 -16.15 28.84
CA PHE A 177 -11.85 -15.75 30.24
C PHE A 177 -13.22 -16.09 30.76
N ILE A 178 -13.32 -16.18 32.10
CA ILE A 178 -14.58 -16.28 32.84
C ILE A 178 -14.43 -15.55 34.16
N GLU A 179 -15.36 -14.66 34.45
CA GLU A 179 -15.47 -13.93 35.70
C GLU A 179 -16.84 -14.13 36.30
N VAL A 180 -16.93 -14.17 37.64
CA VAL A 180 -18.18 -14.35 38.38
C VAL A 180 -18.30 -13.28 39.46
N ALA A 181 -19.42 -12.55 39.44
CA ALA A 181 -19.66 -11.48 40.43
C ALA A 181 -21.16 -11.47 40.85
N PRO A 182 -21.42 -11.35 42.17
CA PRO A 182 -20.48 -11.49 43.27
C PRO A 182 -20.04 -12.94 43.46
N THR A 183 -18.89 -13.15 44.15
CA THR A 183 -18.35 -14.49 44.45
C THR A 183 -19.05 -15.18 45.64
N SER A 184 -19.94 -14.49 46.35
CA SER A 184 -20.77 -14.98 47.41
C SER A 184 -22.11 -14.25 47.42
N VAL A 185 -23.19 -14.96 47.63
CA VAL A 185 -24.54 -14.42 47.75
C VAL A 185 -25.28 -15.07 48.93
N ASP A 186 -26.08 -14.28 49.61
CA ASP A 186 -27.03 -14.78 50.63
C ASP A 186 -28.40 -14.97 50.02
N VAL A 187 -28.85 -16.20 49.99
CA VAL A 187 -30.21 -16.50 49.53
C VAL A 187 -31.18 -16.22 50.67
N PRO A 188 -32.21 -15.37 50.50
CA PRO A 188 -33.16 -15.06 51.55
C PRO A 188 -33.90 -16.30 52.09
N GLN A 189 -34.33 -16.22 53.34
CA GLN A 189 -35.03 -17.33 54.01
C GLN A 189 -36.33 -17.74 53.31
N ASP A 190 -36.98 -16.83 52.62
CA ASP A 190 -38.17 -17.07 51.79
C ASP A 190 -37.90 -17.77 50.46
N GLY A 191 -36.63 -18.04 50.17
CA GLY A 191 -36.20 -18.69 48.92
C GLY A 191 -36.23 -17.81 47.70
N SER A 192 -36.42 -16.49 47.83
CA SER A 192 -36.41 -15.59 46.70
C SER A 192 -35.07 -15.62 45.95
N ALA A 193 -35.12 -15.45 44.61
CA ALA A 193 -33.93 -15.53 43.78
C ALA A 193 -32.98 -14.35 44.00
N VAL A 194 -31.69 -14.64 44.05
CA VAL A 194 -30.59 -13.66 43.95
C VAL A 194 -29.84 -13.88 42.66
N GLN A 195 -29.19 -12.81 42.13
CA GLN A 195 -28.48 -12.85 40.87
C GLN A 195 -26.99 -12.95 41.08
N VAL A 196 -26.36 -13.77 40.25
CA VAL A 196 -24.91 -13.84 40.05
C VAL A 196 -24.66 -13.67 38.58
N THR A 197 -23.80 -12.74 38.21
CA THR A 197 -23.42 -12.49 36.82
C THR A 197 -22.19 -13.31 36.46
N VAL A 198 -22.23 -13.96 35.34
CA VAL A 198 -21.05 -14.57 34.70
C VAL A 198 -20.70 -13.73 33.49
N ASP A 199 -19.48 -13.18 33.48
CA ASP A 199 -18.90 -12.47 32.33
C ASP A 199 -17.88 -13.38 31.69
N THR A 200 -18.04 -13.64 30.38
CA THR A 200 -17.18 -14.57 29.65
C THR A 200 -17.27 -14.37 28.15
N ASN A 201 -16.18 -14.65 27.44
CA ASN A 201 -16.14 -14.72 25.96
C ASN A 201 -16.20 -16.18 25.44
N THR A 202 -16.47 -17.17 26.32
CA THR A 202 -16.56 -18.58 25.95
C THR A 202 -17.80 -19.25 26.55
N THR A 203 -18.05 -20.51 26.25
CA THR A 203 -19.14 -21.29 26.88
C THR A 203 -18.76 -21.67 28.31
N PHE A 204 -19.75 -21.72 29.20
CA PHE A 204 -19.52 -22.15 30.58
C PHE A 204 -20.53 -23.19 31.03
N THR A 205 -20.21 -23.91 32.09
CA THR A 205 -21.09 -24.87 32.77
C THR A 205 -20.96 -24.67 34.29
N VAL A 206 -22.09 -24.70 35.00
CA VAL A 206 -22.12 -24.63 36.45
C VAL A 206 -22.34 -26.04 37.02
N THR A 207 -21.39 -26.47 37.89
CA THR A 207 -21.47 -27.77 38.57
C THR A 207 -21.28 -27.62 40.09
N PRO A 208 -21.91 -28.46 40.89
CA PRO A 208 -21.59 -28.49 42.34
C PRO A 208 -20.14 -28.84 42.58
N LYS A 209 -19.49 -28.11 43.51
CA LYS A 209 -18.17 -28.48 43.96
C LYS A 209 -18.31 -29.58 45.02
N ALA A 210 -17.69 -30.75 44.76
CA ALA A 210 -17.64 -31.86 45.72
C ALA A 210 -16.75 -31.52 46.95
#